data_cffe1f986726fa841aefdb6716cd34b0
#
_entry.id   cffe1f986726fa841aefdb6716cd34b0
#
_cell.length_a   1.000
_cell.length_b   1.000
_cell.length_c   1.000
_cell.angle_alpha   90.00
_cell.angle_beta   90.00
_cell.angle_gamma   90.00
#
_symmetry.space_group_name_H-M   'P 1'
#
loop_
_entity.id
_entity.type
_entity.pdbx_description
1 polymer ?
#
loop_
_entity_poly.entity_id
_entity_poly.type
_entity_poly.pdbx_seq_one_letter_code
_entity_poly.pdbx_strand_id
1 'polypeptide(L)'
;MIITEKMNLCNKEGITEITRYGSCTINGDVTVEAPGFINAGCKIECDSIGAFSFINSSVTIRDTARIGRFVMIESDCKIGSTEHPVNFASGHIAFRTNGFFGGNSFYKIASSKDFQNKYSEEENRYLKNSGHYEKINIGNDVWIGCNSIIMRGVTIGDGAVVEAGSVVKEDVPPYTIVGGNPAKVIKKRFSNEIIEKLLEIRWWDFGPDILDGVDFTNPTMSDMYKIDNKIIGKFPVMKCPVYRFNNKGNIVSRKDVDGTELYYNDESGKIKRGGISDGNNGFINKENGVLTIHGWFLPAYNFDNVKIFVDNEYVGDAQTHLKRADVCKNETGCATPFCGWKFEVKLPERLKNCTAGYIVVENNGETVLERDFAIVVE
;
A
#
# COMPACT_ATOMS: atom_id res chain seq x y z
N MET A 1 10.40 -11.73 3.44
CA MET A 1 11.56 -10.79 3.34
C MET A 1 11.28 -9.62 4.26
N ILE A 2 12.16 -9.32 5.18
CA ILE A 2 12.04 -8.14 6.07
C ILE A 2 12.58 -6.96 5.25
N ILE A 3 11.71 -6.02 4.91
CA ILE A 3 12.12 -4.79 4.24
C ILE A 3 12.59 -3.83 5.33
N THR A 4 13.87 -3.48 5.31
CA THR A 4 14.51 -2.65 6.34
C THR A 4 14.51 -1.17 6.03
N GLU A 5 14.06 -0.75 4.84
CA GLU A 5 14.15 0.64 4.37
C GLU A 5 12.78 1.29 4.21
N LYS A 6 12.76 2.61 4.35
CA LYS A 6 11.57 3.44 4.06
C LYS A 6 11.30 3.38 2.55
N MET A 7 10.11 2.92 2.17
CA MET A 7 9.65 2.98 0.80
C MET A 7 8.60 4.08 0.69
N ASN A 8 8.90 5.11 -0.09
CA ASN A 8 7.91 6.10 -0.49
C ASN A 8 7.53 5.80 -1.94
N LEU A 9 6.27 5.51 -2.17
CA LEU A 9 5.71 5.45 -3.51
C LEU A 9 5.20 6.84 -3.84
N CYS A 10 5.88 7.49 -4.77
CA CYS A 10 5.56 8.86 -5.16
C CYS A 10 4.83 8.86 -6.51
N ASN A 11 3.94 9.83 -6.67
CA ASN A 11 3.36 10.15 -7.97
C ASN A 11 4.37 10.95 -8.84
N LYS A 12 3.93 11.33 -10.03
CA LYS A 12 4.71 12.09 -11.02
C LYS A 12 5.24 13.46 -10.55
N GLU A 13 4.63 14.01 -9.51
CA GLU A 13 4.98 15.31 -8.95
C GLU A 13 5.89 15.17 -7.72
N GLY A 14 6.37 13.93 -7.43
CA GLY A 14 7.17 13.63 -6.24
C GLY A 14 6.36 13.59 -4.94
N ILE A 15 5.03 13.66 -5.03
CA ILE A 15 4.15 13.58 -3.87
C ILE A 15 4.06 12.11 -3.43
N THR A 16 4.39 11.85 -2.18
CA THR A 16 4.31 10.51 -1.60
C THR A 16 2.86 10.02 -1.55
N GLU A 17 2.54 8.98 -2.29
CA GLU A 17 1.23 8.34 -2.30
C GLU A 17 1.10 7.27 -1.23
N ILE A 18 2.13 6.44 -1.05
CA ILE A 18 2.17 5.45 0.04
C ILE A 18 3.51 5.54 0.75
N THR A 19 3.49 5.75 2.05
CA THR A 19 4.66 5.62 2.90
C THR A 19 4.61 4.28 3.63
N ARG A 20 5.65 3.48 3.44
CA ARG A 20 5.87 2.24 4.18
C ARG A 20 7.25 2.30 4.84
N TYR A 21 7.29 2.22 6.16
CA TYR A 21 8.56 2.14 6.87
C TYR A 21 9.08 0.70 6.94
N GLY A 22 10.38 0.55 7.05
CA GLY A 22 11.08 -0.72 7.09
C GLY A 22 10.53 -1.72 8.11
N SER A 23 10.87 -2.99 7.93
CA SER A 23 10.37 -4.16 8.67
C SER A 23 8.86 -4.48 8.56
N CYS A 24 8.14 -3.86 7.63
CA CYS A 24 6.76 -4.25 7.35
C CYS A 24 6.73 -5.52 6.49
N THR A 25 5.89 -6.49 6.88
CA THR A 25 5.66 -7.73 6.12
C THR A 25 4.24 -7.73 5.56
N ILE A 26 4.11 -7.99 4.26
CA ILE A 26 2.82 -8.20 3.61
C ILE A 26 2.71 -9.69 3.25
N ASN A 27 1.65 -10.32 3.70
CA ASN A 27 1.31 -11.71 3.41
C ASN A 27 0.03 -11.75 2.56
N GLY A 28 0.07 -12.48 1.46
CA GLY A 28 -1.04 -12.51 0.51
C GLY A 28 -1.06 -11.33 -0.45
N ASP A 29 -2.04 -11.32 -1.33
CA ASP A 29 -2.29 -10.22 -2.27
C ASP A 29 -3.09 -9.14 -1.56
N VAL A 30 -2.53 -7.93 -1.50
CA VAL A 30 -3.17 -6.78 -0.84
C VAL A 30 -3.36 -5.65 -1.84
N THR A 31 -4.56 -5.10 -1.86
CA THR A 31 -4.89 -3.89 -2.64
C THR A 31 -4.89 -2.67 -1.73
N VAL A 32 -4.16 -1.63 -2.09
CA VAL A 32 -4.07 -0.39 -1.29
C VAL A 32 -4.45 0.81 -2.15
N GLU A 33 -5.49 1.54 -1.75
CA GLU A 33 -5.77 2.86 -2.31
C GLU A 33 -4.81 3.89 -1.72
N ALA A 34 -4.23 4.74 -2.57
CA ALA A 34 -3.39 5.86 -2.13
C ALA A 34 -4.21 7.16 -1.96
N PRO A 35 -3.79 8.09 -1.08
CA PRO A 35 -2.62 7.98 -0.22
C PRO A 35 -2.82 7.06 0.98
N GLY A 36 -1.73 6.48 1.49
CA GLY A 36 -1.76 5.61 2.67
C GLY A 36 -0.44 5.60 3.43
N PHE A 37 -0.50 5.18 4.69
CA PHE A 37 0.65 5.15 5.58
C PHE A 37 0.69 3.85 6.39
N ILE A 38 1.81 3.11 6.30
CA ILE A 38 2.05 1.88 7.06
C ILE A 38 3.40 1.99 7.75
N ASN A 39 3.40 1.99 9.08
CA ASN A 39 4.59 2.16 9.88
C ASN A 39 5.36 0.85 10.09
N ALA A 40 6.54 0.95 10.72
CA ALA A 40 7.46 -0.17 10.93
C ALA A 40 6.89 -1.28 11.83
N GLY A 41 7.35 -2.50 11.63
CA GLY A 41 6.97 -3.66 12.44
C GLY A 41 5.61 -4.26 12.12
N CYS A 42 4.89 -3.70 11.15
CA CYS A 42 3.57 -4.20 10.77
C CYS A 42 3.64 -5.53 10.02
N LYS A 43 2.64 -6.38 10.27
CA LYS A 43 2.37 -7.62 9.53
C LYS A 43 0.97 -7.54 8.95
N ILE A 44 0.86 -7.46 7.64
CA ILE A 44 -0.39 -7.19 6.94
C ILE A 44 -0.82 -8.41 6.13
N GLU A 45 -2.00 -8.90 6.42
CA GLU A 45 -2.72 -9.93 5.68
C GLU A 45 -4.19 -9.52 5.60
N CYS A 46 -4.53 -8.79 4.53
CA CYS A 46 -5.89 -8.32 4.25
C CYS A 46 -6.08 -8.25 2.73
N ASP A 47 -7.34 -8.20 2.27
CA ASP A 47 -7.59 -8.11 0.83
C ASP A 47 -7.47 -6.66 0.34
N SER A 48 -7.90 -5.67 1.16
CA SER A 48 -7.85 -4.27 0.75
C SER A 48 -7.69 -3.27 1.91
N ILE A 49 -7.01 -2.14 1.60
CA ILE A 49 -6.84 -0.97 2.47
C ILE A 49 -7.26 0.27 1.69
N GLY A 50 -8.20 1.02 2.23
CA GLY A 50 -8.71 2.26 1.64
C GLY A 50 -7.75 3.44 1.84
N ALA A 51 -7.93 4.46 1.00
CA ALA A 51 -7.12 5.66 1.00
C ALA A 51 -7.20 6.45 2.32
N PHE A 52 -6.16 7.23 2.59
CA PHE A 52 -6.00 8.03 3.81
C PHE A 52 -5.96 7.20 5.10
N SER A 53 -5.75 5.88 4.99
CA SER A 53 -5.61 5.04 6.17
C SER A 53 -4.20 5.09 6.73
N PHE A 54 -4.11 5.15 8.06
CA PHE A 54 -2.89 5.21 8.82
C PHE A 54 -2.77 3.98 9.73
N ILE A 55 -1.78 3.14 9.46
CA ILE A 55 -1.48 1.95 10.26
C ILE A 55 -0.17 2.21 11.01
N ASN A 56 -0.27 2.37 12.33
CA ASN A 56 0.86 2.67 13.19
C ASN A 56 1.75 1.45 13.43
N SER A 57 2.81 1.61 14.22
CA SER A 57 3.88 0.61 14.40
C SER A 57 3.39 -0.69 15.04
N SER A 58 4.03 -1.80 14.65
CA SER A 58 3.85 -3.12 15.29
C SER A 58 2.44 -3.69 15.22
N VAL A 59 1.61 -3.22 14.29
CA VAL A 59 0.26 -3.73 14.08
C VAL A 59 0.32 -5.07 13.33
N THR A 60 -0.44 -6.04 13.81
CA THR A 60 -0.64 -7.33 13.13
C THR A 60 -2.08 -7.42 12.64
N ILE A 61 -2.25 -7.56 11.33
CA ILE A 61 -3.55 -7.72 10.66
C ILE A 61 -3.57 -9.09 9.98
N ARG A 62 -4.60 -9.88 10.25
CA ARG A 62 -4.84 -11.19 9.63
C ARG A 62 -6.32 -11.36 9.34
N ASP A 63 -6.64 -12.28 8.44
CA ASP A 63 -8.02 -12.68 8.15
C ASP A 63 -8.97 -11.46 7.98
N THR A 64 -8.50 -10.43 7.29
CA THR A 64 -9.23 -9.17 7.11
C THR A 64 -9.59 -8.98 5.64
N ALA A 65 -10.88 -8.84 5.33
CA ALA A 65 -11.34 -8.60 3.97
C ALA A 65 -11.13 -7.13 3.57
N ARG A 66 -11.44 -6.21 4.49
CA ARG A 66 -11.39 -4.79 4.15
C ARG A 66 -11.01 -3.94 5.35
N ILE A 67 -10.16 -2.95 5.07
CA ILE A 67 -9.98 -1.75 5.88
C ILE A 67 -10.46 -0.58 5.01
N GLY A 68 -11.42 0.19 5.51
CA GLY A 68 -12.03 1.31 4.80
C GLY A 68 -11.06 2.48 4.58
N ARG A 69 -11.60 3.59 4.07
CA ARG A 69 -10.88 4.86 3.92
C ARG A 69 -10.86 5.62 5.24
N PHE A 70 -9.83 6.46 5.46
CA PHE A 70 -9.66 7.31 6.67
C PHE A 70 -9.60 6.52 7.97
N VAL A 71 -9.16 5.27 7.93
CA VAL A 71 -9.01 4.43 9.12
C VAL A 71 -7.70 4.74 9.82
N MET A 72 -7.75 4.84 11.13
CA MET A 72 -6.58 5.03 11.99
C MET A 72 -6.44 3.86 12.95
N ILE A 73 -5.35 3.08 12.79
CA ILE A 73 -5.04 1.94 13.64
C ILE A 73 -3.77 2.28 14.42
N GLU A 74 -3.91 2.41 15.72
CA GLU A 74 -2.80 2.74 16.61
C GLU A 74 -1.86 1.56 16.87
N SER A 75 -0.71 1.85 17.48
CA SER A 75 0.37 0.88 17.68
C SER A 75 -0.05 -0.37 18.44
N ASP A 76 0.63 -1.47 18.15
CA ASP A 76 0.55 -2.75 18.87
C ASP A 76 -0.82 -3.45 18.82
N CYS A 77 -1.68 -3.05 17.91
CA CYS A 77 -2.97 -3.69 17.70
C CYS A 77 -2.83 -5.07 17.05
N LYS A 78 -3.73 -5.99 17.42
CA LYS A 78 -3.85 -7.34 16.85
C LYS A 78 -5.24 -7.54 16.28
N ILE A 79 -5.33 -7.58 14.95
CA ILE A 79 -6.56 -7.72 14.20
C ILE A 79 -6.55 -9.10 13.55
N GLY A 80 -7.64 -9.86 13.71
CA GLY A 80 -7.77 -11.23 13.21
C GLY A 80 -7.25 -12.28 14.18
N SER A 81 -7.31 -12.01 15.49
CA SER A 81 -7.04 -13.02 16.48
C SER A 81 -8.10 -14.13 16.43
N THR A 82 -7.65 -15.37 16.47
CA THR A 82 -8.52 -16.55 16.41
C THR A 82 -8.75 -17.13 17.80
N GLU A 83 -9.92 -17.77 17.99
CA GLU A 83 -10.21 -18.62 19.13
C GLU A 83 -9.90 -20.08 18.81
N HIS A 84 -9.82 -20.90 19.86
CA HIS A 84 -9.75 -22.33 19.76
C HIS A 84 -11.02 -22.98 20.34
N PRO A 85 -11.42 -24.17 19.89
CA PRO A 85 -12.58 -24.86 20.45
C PRO A 85 -12.38 -25.15 21.94
N VAL A 86 -13.15 -24.48 22.79
CA VAL A 86 -13.07 -24.62 24.25
C VAL A 86 -13.82 -25.85 24.77
N ASN A 87 -14.67 -26.45 23.95
CA ASN A 87 -15.45 -27.67 24.26
C ASN A 87 -14.79 -28.96 23.77
N PHE A 88 -13.60 -28.86 23.14
CA PHE A 88 -12.82 -30.04 22.79
C PHE A 88 -12.03 -30.52 24.00
N ALA A 89 -11.75 -31.86 24.08
CA ALA A 89 -10.90 -32.41 25.12
C ALA A 89 -9.50 -31.76 25.12
N SER A 90 -9.03 -31.29 23.96
CA SER A 90 -7.83 -30.51 23.83
C SER A 90 -7.89 -29.62 22.58
N GLY A 91 -7.57 -28.33 22.72
CA GLY A 91 -7.34 -27.41 21.62
C GLY A 91 -5.87 -27.35 21.15
N HIS A 92 -5.04 -28.31 21.59
CA HIS A 92 -3.60 -28.26 21.35
C HIS A 92 -3.27 -28.59 19.88
N ILE A 93 -2.33 -27.84 19.30
CA ILE A 93 -1.94 -27.95 17.90
C ILE A 93 -1.42 -29.33 17.48
N ALA A 94 -0.94 -30.13 18.41
CA ALA A 94 -0.51 -31.52 18.16
C ALA A 94 -1.64 -32.43 17.59
N PHE A 95 -2.90 -32.05 17.82
CA PHE A 95 -4.07 -32.78 17.29
C PHE A 95 -4.51 -32.25 15.93
N ARG A 96 -4.01 -31.07 15.53
CA ARG A 96 -4.38 -30.38 14.29
C ARG A 96 -3.46 -30.71 13.12
N THR A 97 -2.17 -30.91 13.38
CA THR A 97 -1.15 -31.16 12.35
C THR A 97 0.07 -31.90 12.86
N ASN A 98 0.59 -32.82 12.04
CA ASN A 98 1.85 -33.55 12.31
C ASN A 98 3.11 -32.68 12.24
N GLY A 99 3.05 -31.52 11.59
CA GLY A 99 4.26 -30.79 11.20
C GLY A 99 5.02 -30.16 12.36
N PHE A 100 4.33 -29.81 13.45
CA PHE A 100 4.94 -29.05 14.55
C PHE A 100 5.87 -29.88 15.46
N PHE A 101 5.67 -31.19 15.55
CA PHE A 101 6.46 -32.05 16.43
C PHE A 101 7.24 -33.12 15.66
N GLY A 102 7.62 -32.82 14.41
CA GLY A 102 8.56 -33.63 13.63
C GLY A 102 8.00 -34.95 13.09
N GLY A 103 6.72 -35.03 12.84
CA GLY A 103 6.10 -36.25 12.28
C GLY A 103 6.22 -37.46 13.22
N ASN A 104 6.25 -37.24 14.49
CA ASN A 104 6.76 -38.12 15.50
C ASN A 104 5.84 -39.34 15.74
N SER A 105 6.41 -40.52 15.70
CA SER A 105 5.74 -41.80 15.94
C SER A 105 5.16 -42.00 17.38
N PHE A 106 5.34 -41.01 18.27
CA PHE A 106 4.82 -41.05 19.63
C PHE A 106 3.26 -40.98 19.68
N TYR A 107 2.64 -40.41 18.65
CA TYR A 107 1.19 -40.14 18.66
C TYR A 107 0.48 -40.76 17.45
N LYS A 108 0.29 -42.09 17.49
CA LYS A 108 -0.34 -42.82 16.37
C LYS A 108 -1.71 -42.26 15.95
N ILE A 109 -2.52 -41.84 16.91
CA ILE A 109 -3.87 -41.30 16.65
C ILE A 109 -3.78 -39.93 15.99
N ALA A 110 -3.01 -39.01 16.56
CA ALA A 110 -2.86 -37.63 16.04
C ALA A 110 -2.11 -37.57 14.69
N SER A 111 -1.40 -38.66 14.33
CA SER A 111 -0.73 -38.74 13.03
C SER A 111 -1.59 -39.34 11.92
N SER A 112 -2.79 -39.88 12.24
CA SER A 112 -3.68 -40.36 11.19
C SER A 112 -4.34 -39.21 10.44
N LYS A 113 -4.40 -39.30 9.11
CA LYS A 113 -5.10 -38.31 8.28
C LYS A 113 -6.57 -38.19 8.63
N ASP A 114 -7.21 -39.31 8.94
CA ASP A 114 -8.63 -39.34 9.29
C ASP A 114 -8.91 -38.57 10.59
N PHE A 115 -8.04 -38.71 11.59
CA PHE A 115 -8.15 -37.94 12.83
C PHE A 115 -7.98 -36.45 12.58
N GLN A 116 -6.96 -36.06 11.81
CA GLN A 116 -6.67 -34.68 11.51
C GLN A 116 -7.79 -34.01 10.68
N ASN A 117 -8.31 -34.71 9.68
CA ASN A 117 -9.44 -34.24 8.90
C ASN A 117 -10.67 -34.04 9.81
N LYS A 118 -11.01 -35.02 10.61
CA LYS A 118 -12.13 -34.92 11.58
C LYS A 118 -11.94 -33.75 12.54
N TYR A 119 -10.73 -33.60 13.10
CA TYR A 119 -10.43 -32.49 14.01
C TYR A 119 -10.63 -31.14 13.31
N SER A 120 -10.12 -31.00 12.09
CA SER A 120 -10.22 -29.76 11.31
C SER A 120 -11.68 -29.47 10.91
N GLU A 121 -12.46 -30.47 10.54
CA GLU A 121 -13.88 -30.30 10.22
C GLU A 121 -14.69 -29.83 11.44
N GLU A 122 -14.46 -30.44 12.61
CA GLU A 122 -15.13 -30.02 13.85
C GLU A 122 -14.68 -28.64 14.33
N GLU A 123 -13.38 -28.28 14.19
CA GLU A 123 -12.87 -26.96 14.50
C GLU A 123 -13.51 -25.90 13.59
N ASN A 124 -13.59 -26.15 12.28
CA ASN A 124 -14.25 -25.27 11.35
C ASN A 124 -15.74 -25.10 11.66
N ARG A 125 -16.40 -26.18 12.06
CA ARG A 125 -17.81 -26.13 12.51
C ARG A 125 -17.96 -25.27 13.76
N TYR A 126 -17.07 -25.47 14.74
CA TYR A 126 -17.03 -24.64 15.95
C TYR A 126 -16.85 -23.15 15.63
N LEU A 127 -15.88 -22.81 14.80
CA LEU A 127 -15.59 -21.42 14.42
C LEU A 127 -16.76 -20.79 13.66
N LYS A 128 -17.42 -21.54 12.77
CA LYS A 128 -18.64 -21.08 12.08
C LYS A 128 -19.77 -20.77 13.06
N ASN A 129 -19.99 -21.67 14.00
CA ASN A 129 -21.07 -21.52 15.00
C ASN A 129 -20.79 -20.41 16.01
N SER A 130 -19.52 -20.10 16.28
CA SER A 130 -19.12 -19.02 17.18
C SER A 130 -19.09 -17.63 16.53
N GLY A 131 -19.35 -17.53 15.22
CA GLY A 131 -19.26 -16.27 14.47
C GLY A 131 -17.82 -15.85 14.12
N HIS A 132 -16.82 -16.64 14.47
CA HIS A 132 -15.40 -16.30 14.28
C HIS A 132 -14.74 -16.98 13.07
N TYR A 133 -15.53 -17.34 12.07
CA TYR A 133 -15.04 -17.99 10.85
C TYR A 133 -14.74 -17.00 9.72
N GLU A 134 -15.58 -16.00 9.58
CA GLU A 134 -15.50 -15.02 8.48
C GLU A 134 -14.31 -14.05 8.67
N LYS A 135 -13.94 -13.37 7.57
CA LYS A 135 -12.95 -12.31 7.62
C LYS A 135 -13.52 -11.07 8.32
N ILE A 136 -12.63 -10.28 8.90
CA ILE A 136 -12.97 -8.99 9.51
C ILE A 136 -13.28 -7.97 8.43
N ASN A 137 -14.27 -7.11 8.71
CA ASN A 137 -14.57 -5.92 7.92
C ASN A 137 -14.45 -4.67 8.79
N ILE A 138 -13.56 -3.75 8.42
CA ILE A 138 -13.40 -2.45 9.07
C ILE A 138 -13.96 -1.39 8.13
N GLY A 139 -14.93 -0.62 8.60
CA GLY A 139 -15.57 0.48 7.89
C GLY A 139 -14.63 1.66 7.63
N ASN A 140 -15.20 2.76 7.16
CA ASN A 140 -14.50 4.01 6.91
C ASN A 140 -14.48 4.89 8.17
N ASP A 141 -13.54 5.82 8.30
CA ASP A 141 -13.44 6.76 9.45
C ASP A 141 -13.39 6.05 10.81
N VAL A 142 -12.82 4.84 10.87
CA VAL A 142 -12.71 4.06 12.10
C VAL A 142 -11.41 4.41 12.82
N TRP A 143 -11.47 4.58 14.14
CA TRP A 143 -10.30 4.68 14.99
C TRP A 143 -10.18 3.48 15.93
N ILE A 144 -9.02 2.80 15.88
CA ILE A 144 -8.70 1.67 16.77
C ILE A 144 -7.51 2.11 17.64
N GLY A 145 -7.79 2.28 18.94
CA GLY A 145 -6.81 2.67 19.95
C GLY A 145 -5.75 1.59 20.19
N CYS A 146 -4.58 2.02 20.66
CA CYS A 146 -3.40 1.17 20.84
C CYS A 146 -3.65 -0.07 21.71
N ASN A 147 -2.90 -1.14 21.46
CA ASN A 147 -3.00 -2.42 22.17
C ASN A 147 -4.38 -3.08 22.13
N SER A 148 -5.22 -2.74 21.16
CA SER A 148 -6.53 -3.38 20.99
C SER A 148 -6.42 -4.70 20.26
N ILE A 149 -7.33 -5.63 20.58
CA ILE A 149 -7.46 -6.94 19.96
C ILE A 149 -8.84 -7.01 19.30
N ILE A 150 -8.85 -7.23 17.99
CA ILE A 150 -10.10 -7.47 17.24
C ILE A 150 -10.15 -8.96 16.87
N MET A 151 -11.19 -9.63 17.33
CA MET A 151 -11.37 -11.04 17.03
C MET A 151 -11.82 -11.24 15.59
N ARG A 152 -11.45 -12.38 15.01
CA ARG A 152 -11.88 -12.78 13.67
C ARG A 152 -13.41 -12.79 13.55
N GLY A 153 -13.94 -12.47 12.37
CA GLY A 153 -15.38 -12.42 12.07
C GLY A 153 -16.09 -11.14 12.44
N VAL A 154 -15.42 -10.24 13.17
CA VAL A 154 -16.04 -8.99 13.63
C VAL A 154 -16.16 -7.98 12.48
N THR A 155 -17.29 -7.29 12.44
CA THR A 155 -17.50 -6.10 11.62
C THR A 155 -17.44 -4.84 12.49
N ILE A 156 -16.57 -3.89 12.12
CA ILE A 156 -16.51 -2.57 12.74
C ILE A 156 -17.15 -1.57 11.78
N GLY A 157 -18.25 -0.96 12.18
CA GLY A 157 -19.03 -0.02 11.37
C GLY A 157 -18.31 1.30 11.10
N ASP A 158 -18.74 2.02 10.07
CA ASP A 158 -18.20 3.32 9.70
C ASP A 158 -18.22 4.29 10.88
N GLY A 159 -17.16 5.06 11.04
CA GLY A 159 -17.04 6.04 12.11
C GLY A 159 -16.94 5.48 13.53
N ALA A 160 -16.82 4.17 13.72
CA ALA A 160 -16.70 3.56 15.04
C ALA A 160 -15.35 3.88 15.71
N VAL A 161 -15.35 3.83 17.02
CA VAL A 161 -14.16 4.03 17.85
C VAL A 161 -13.98 2.84 18.78
N VAL A 162 -12.80 2.25 18.79
CA VAL A 162 -12.37 1.23 19.75
C VAL A 162 -11.36 1.86 20.70
N GLU A 163 -11.69 1.97 21.98
CA GLU A 163 -10.76 2.51 22.97
C GLU A 163 -9.53 1.62 23.15
N ALA A 164 -8.42 2.22 23.52
CA ALA A 164 -7.15 1.54 23.73
C ALA A 164 -7.27 0.36 24.71
N GLY A 165 -6.54 -0.73 24.44
CA GLY A 165 -6.52 -1.93 25.28
C GLY A 165 -7.80 -2.78 25.23
N SER A 166 -8.68 -2.54 24.28
CA SER A 166 -9.97 -3.23 24.17
C SER A 166 -9.84 -4.60 23.49
N VAL A 167 -10.72 -5.53 23.87
CA VAL A 167 -10.87 -6.85 23.21
C VAL A 167 -12.26 -6.94 22.58
N VAL A 168 -12.33 -6.71 21.26
CA VAL A 168 -13.59 -6.67 20.50
C VAL A 168 -13.92 -8.06 20.00
N LYS A 169 -15.04 -8.62 20.48
CA LYS A 169 -15.53 -9.97 20.15
C LYS A 169 -16.86 -9.96 19.38
N GLU A 170 -17.54 -8.84 19.34
CA GLU A 170 -18.84 -8.66 18.72
C GLU A 170 -18.78 -7.48 17.74
N ASP A 171 -19.69 -7.45 16.78
CA ASP A 171 -19.80 -6.35 15.82
C ASP A 171 -19.97 -5.00 16.53
N VAL A 172 -19.32 -3.99 15.97
CA VAL A 172 -19.41 -2.62 16.48
C VAL A 172 -20.30 -1.80 15.54
N PRO A 173 -21.44 -1.28 16.01
CA PRO A 173 -22.30 -0.45 15.19
C PRO A 173 -21.61 0.83 14.70
N PRO A 174 -22.05 1.40 13.57
CA PRO A 174 -21.48 2.65 13.08
C PRO A 174 -21.52 3.78 14.12
N TYR A 175 -20.52 4.64 14.10
CA TYR A 175 -20.38 5.80 14.99
C TYR A 175 -20.56 5.49 16.47
N THR A 176 -20.21 4.27 16.88
CA THR A 176 -20.28 3.80 18.26
C THR A 176 -18.89 3.73 18.87
N ILE A 177 -18.76 4.17 20.13
CA ILE A 177 -17.55 4.01 20.92
C ILE A 177 -17.70 2.77 21.77
N VAL A 178 -16.75 1.85 21.64
CA VAL A 178 -16.66 0.61 22.45
C VAL A 178 -15.35 0.56 23.20
N GLY A 179 -15.33 -0.10 24.37
CA GLY A 179 -14.14 -0.24 25.17
C GLY A 179 -14.20 -1.37 26.17
N GLY A 180 -13.03 -1.80 26.68
CA GLY A 180 -12.90 -2.83 27.71
C GLY A 180 -12.59 -4.24 27.19
N ASN A 181 -12.53 -5.22 28.12
CA ASN A 181 -12.29 -6.62 27.84
C ASN A 181 -13.31 -7.50 28.58
N PRO A 182 -14.31 -8.11 27.90
CA PRO A 182 -14.65 -7.85 26.50
C PRO A 182 -15.16 -6.41 26.28
N ALA A 183 -14.96 -5.87 25.07
CA ALA A 183 -15.41 -4.55 24.73
C ALA A 183 -16.95 -4.46 24.76
N LYS A 184 -17.44 -3.37 25.34
CA LYS A 184 -18.87 -3.06 25.40
C LYS A 184 -19.12 -1.66 24.88
N VAL A 185 -20.33 -1.41 24.43
CA VAL A 185 -20.78 -0.08 23.99
C VAL A 185 -20.69 0.90 25.16
N ILE A 186 -19.96 1.99 24.96
CA ILE A 186 -19.87 3.11 25.91
C ILE A 186 -20.91 4.15 25.55
N LYS A 187 -20.89 4.65 24.31
CA LYS A 187 -21.83 5.65 23.80
C LYS A 187 -21.78 5.75 22.28
N LYS A 188 -22.75 6.41 21.69
CA LYS A 188 -22.67 6.89 20.31
C LYS A 188 -21.87 8.20 20.24
N ARG A 189 -21.18 8.43 19.11
CA ARG A 189 -20.43 9.67 18.85
C ARG A 189 -21.38 10.88 18.72
N PHE A 190 -22.53 10.68 18.07
CA PHE A 190 -23.49 11.71 17.72
C PHE A 190 -24.93 11.22 17.97
N SER A 191 -25.91 12.10 17.75
CA SER A 191 -27.34 11.73 17.74
C SER A 191 -27.62 10.76 16.58
N ASN A 192 -28.70 9.99 16.70
CA ASN A 192 -29.10 9.05 15.63
C ASN A 192 -29.31 9.76 14.30
N GLU A 193 -29.94 10.93 14.30
CA GLU A 193 -30.22 11.73 13.11
C GLU A 193 -28.92 12.11 12.36
N ILE A 194 -27.90 12.55 13.09
CA ILE A 194 -26.59 12.89 12.53
C ILE A 194 -25.90 11.63 12.01
N ILE A 195 -25.96 10.51 12.74
CA ILE A 195 -25.37 9.24 12.32
C ILE A 195 -26.00 8.75 11.03
N GLU A 196 -27.32 8.71 10.96
CA GLU A 196 -28.06 8.30 9.76
C GLU A 196 -27.67 9.17 8.56
N LYS A 197 -27.58 10.47 8.77
CA LYS A 197 -27.19 11.39 7.70
C LYS A 197 -25.72 11.25 7.27
N LEU A 198 -24.80 11.03 8.18
CA LEU A 198 -23.39 10.77 7.86
C LEU A 198 -23.21 9.48 7.05
N LEU A 199 -23.99 8.43 7.38
CA LEU A 199 -24.00 7.17 6.63
C LEU A 199 -24.62 7.32 5.23
N GLU A 200 -25.61 8.19 5.07
CA GLU A 200 -26.19 8.54 3.76
C GLU A 200 -25.18 9.34 2.91
N ILE A 201 -24.61 10.39 3.48
CA ILE A 201 -23.66 11.31 2.82
C ILE A 201 -22.40 10.59 2.36
N ARG A 202 -21.85 9.69 3.19
CA ARG A 202 -20.60 8.97 2.90
C ARG A 202 -19.45 9.91 2.48
N TRP A 203 -19.16 10.91 3.30
CA TRP A 203 -18.20 11.97 2.99
C TRP A 203 -16.81 11.44 2.55
N TRP A 204 -16.40 10.29 3.03
CA TRP A 204 -15.16 9.62 2.66
C TRP A 204 -15.07 9.20 1.18
N ASP A 205 -16.20 9.18 0.46
CA ASP A 205 -16.21 8.93 -0.98
C ASP A 205 -15.86 10.19 -1.79
N PHE A 206 -15.98 11.36 -1.17
CA PHE A 206 -15.69 12.66 -1.79
C PHE A 206 -14.35 13.26 -1.34
N GLY A 207 -13.78 12.77 -0.23
CA GLY A 207 -12.54 13.28 0.35
C GLY A 207 -12.74 14.50 1.28
N PRO A 208 -11.62 15.02 1.86
CA PRO A 208 -11.70 16.05 2.90
C PRO A 208 -12.34 17.36 2.43
N ASP A 209 -12.18 17.70 1.15
CA ASP A 209 -12.64 19.00 0.61
C ASP A 209 -14.17 19.16 0.62
N ILE A 210 -14.92 18.07 0.73
CA ILE A 210 -16.39 18.13 0.91
C ILE A 210 -16.76 18.81 2.23
N LEU A 211 -15.87 18.76 3.24
CA LEU A 211 -16.08 19.29 4.58
C LEU A 211 -15.75 20.79 4.68
N ASP A 212 -15.29 21.44 3.62
CA ASP A 212 -15.03 22.87 3.61
C ASP A 212 -16.31 23.66 4.00
N GLY A 213 -16.18 24.63 4.91
CA GLY A 213 -17.31 25.41 5.43
C GLY A 213 -18.26 24.65 6.38
N VAL A 214 -17.88 23.46 6.84
CA VAL A 214 -18.61 22.62 7.80
C VAL A 214 -17.90 22.62 9.13
N ASP A 215 -18.64 22.76 10.24
CA ASP A 215 -18.05 22.49 11.56
C ASP A 215 -18.00 20.98 11.81
N PHE A 216 -16.92 20.33 11.32
CA PHE A 216 -16.72 18.89 11.50
C PHE A 216 -16.28 18.51 12.92
N THR A 217 -15.93 19.48 13.78
CA THR A 217 -15.55 19.23 15.17
C THR A 217 -16.76 19.06 16.08
N ASN A 218 -17.88 19.67 15.72
CA ASN A 218 -19.16 19.55 16.41
C ASN A 218 -20.33 19.62 15.42
N PRO A 219 -20.46 18.60 14.55
CA PRO A 219 -21.38 18.65 13.43
C PRO A 219 -22.83 18.74 13.86
N THR A 220 -23.57 19.60 13.18
CA THR A 220 -25.01 19.79 13.34
C THR A 220 -25.77 19.31 12.08
N MET A 221 -27.10 19.18 12.18
CA MET A 221 -27.91 18.90 10.99
C MET A 221 -27.78 19.98 9.91
N SER A 222 -27.55 21.25 10.32
CA SER A 222 -27.27 22.32 9.35
C SER A 222 -25.99 22.06 8.55
N ASP A 223 -24.98 21.52 9.20
CA ASP A 223 -23.71 21.15 8.52
C ASP A 223 -23.92 19.96 7.58
N MET A 224 -24.72 18.99 7.99
CA MET A 224 -25.11 17.87 7.11
C MET A 224 -25.82 18.35 5.83
N TYR A 225 -26.74 19.30 5.94
CA TYR A 225 -27.39 19.89 4.77
C TYR A 225 -26.44 20.70 3.87
N LYS A 226 -25.40 21.34 4.44
CA LYS A 226 -24.36 21.98 3.62
C LYS A 226 -23.61 20.95 2.74
N ILE A 227 -23.28 19.80 3.30
CA ILE A 227 -22.63 18.71 2.54
C ILE A 227 -23.57 18.16 1.48
N ASP A 228 -24.83 17.89 1.81
CA ASP A 228 -25.84 17.44 0.86
C ASP A 228 -25.95 18.39 -0.34
N ASN A 229 -26.05 19.68 -0.09
CA ASN A 229 -26.12 20.68 -1.14
C ASN A 229 -24.90 20.66 -2.09
N LYS A 230 -23.72 20.38 -1.55
CA LYS A 230 -22.51 20.19 -2.38
C LYS A 230 -22.64 18.95 -3.25
N ILE A 231 -23.12 17.83 -2.71
CA ILE A 231 -23.34 16.58 -3.44
C ILE A 231 -24.38 16.76 -4.54
N ILE A 232 -25.51 17.39 -4.21
CA ILE A 232 -26.55 17.74 -5.19
C ILE A 232 -25.98 18.67 -6.27
N GLY A 233 -25.09 19.60 -5.92
CA GLY A 233 -24.34 20.45 -6.82
C GLY A 233 -23.25 19.73 -7.64
N LYS A 234 -23.18 18.38 -7.56
CA LYS A 234 -22.23 17.52 -8.27
C LYS A 234 -20.78 17.70 -7.82
N PHE A 235 -20.55 17.78 -6.51
CA PHE A 235 -19.19 17.69 -5.97
C PHE A 235 -18.53 16.40 -6.47
N PRO A 236 -17.26 16.44 -6.94
CA PRO A 236 -16.64 15.28 -7.55
C PRO A 236 -16.36 14.18 -6.53
N VAL A 237 -16.64 12.94 -6.90
CA VAL A 237 -16.21 11.76 -6.13
C VAL A 237 -14.70 11.67 -6.19
N MET A 238 -14.09 11.46 -5.05
CA MET A 238 -12.65 11.28 -4.91
C MET A 238 -12.19 10.02 -5.62
N LYS A 239 -11.24 10.17 -6.54
CA LYS A 239 -10.58 9.05 -7.20
C LYS A 239 -9.17 8.88 -6.65
N CYS A 240 -8.84 7.67 -6.26
CA CYS A 240 -7.54 7.32 -5.70
C CYS A 240 -6.81 6.33 -6.60
N PRO A 241 -5.50 6.47 -6.80
CA PRO A 241 -4.73 5.40 -7.43
C PRO A 241 -4.70 4.16 -6.52
N VAL A 242 -4.67 2.98 -7.14
CA VAL A 242 -4.74 1.70 -6.44
C VAL A 242 -3.48 0.91 -6.71
N TYR A 243 -2.79 0.53 -5.66
CA TYR A 243 -1.61 -0.34 -5.69
C TYR A 243 -1.99 -1.77 -5.29
N ARG A 244 -1.42 -2.74 -6.00
CA ARG A 244 -1.55 -4.15 -5.67
C ARG A 244 -0.20 -4.71 -5.25
N PHE A 245 -0.15 -5.35 -4.10
CA PHE A 245 1.03 -6.02 -3.57
C PHE A 245 0.83 -7.53 -3.64
N ASN A 246 1.91 -8.28 -3.86
CA ASN A 246 1.91 -9.73 -3.77
C ASN A 246 2.29 -10.21 -2.35
N ASN A 247 2.24 -11.53 -2.14
CA ASN A 247 2.59 -12.18 -0.88
C ASN A 247 4.05 -12.00 -0.43
N LYS A 248 4.90 -11.38 -1.25
CA LYS A 248 6.28 -11.01 -0.91
C LYS A 248 6.39 -9.52 -0.55
N GLY A 249 5.28 -8.79 -0.59
CA GLY A 249 5.23 -7.34 -0.34
C GLY A 249 5.76 -6.49 -1.47
N ASN A 250 5.93 -7.08 -2.66
CA ASN A 250 6.30 -6.34 -3.87
C ASN A 250 5.06 -5.81 -4.57
N ILE A 251 5.16 -4.63 -5.18
CA ILE A 251 4.09 -4.08 -6.00
C ILE A 251 4.03 -4.88 -7.30
N VAL A 252 2.84 -5.34 -7.65
CA VAL A 252 2.59 -6.06 -8.91
C VAL A 252 1.82 -5.24 -9.92
N SER A 253 0.99 -4.30 -9.48
CA SER A 253 0.36 -3.32 -10.36
C SER A 253 0.00 -2.02 -9.63
N ARG A 254 -0.21 -0.96 -10.42
CA ARG A 254 -0.81 0.30 -10.02
C ARG A 254 -1.89 0.67 -11.03
N LYS A 255 -3.07 0.98 -10.57
CA LYS A 255 -4.15 1.53 -11.39
C LYS A 255 -4.32 2.99 -11.07
N ASP A 256 -4.16 3.84 -12.07
CA ASP A 256 -4.32 5.28 -11.95
C ASP A 256 -5.80 5.72 -11.91
N VAL A 257 -6.01 6.97 -11.51
CA VAL A 257 -7.34 7.59 -11.43
C VAL A 257 -8.09 7.66 -12.76
N ASP A 258 -7.37 7.64 -13.87
CA ASP A 258 -7.93 7.58 -15.24
C ASP A 258 -8.23 6.16 -15.72
N GLY A 259 -7.95 5.15 -14.87
CA GLY A 259 -8.15 3.74 -15.17
C GLY A 259 -6.98 3.04 -15.84
N THR A 260 -5.89 3.77 -16.16
CA THR A 260 -4.66 3.17 -16.70
C THR A 260 -4.05 2.22 -15.68
N GLU A 261 -3.82 0.97 -16.06
CA GLU A 261 -3.20 -0.04 -15.20
C GLU A 261 -1.77 -0.34 -15.68
N LEU A 262 -0.84 -0.32 -14.72
CA LEU A 262 0.59 -0.48 -14.92
C LEU A 262 1.06 -1.69 -14.11
N TYR A 263 1.80 -2.59 -14.73
CA TYR A 263 2.25 -3.85 -14.12
C TYR A 263 3.73 -3.84 -13.82
N TYR A 264 4.12 -4.43 -12.68
CA TYR A 264 5.50 -4.56 -12.22
C TYR A 264 5.96 -6.02 -12.31
N ASN A 265 6.99 -6.28 -13.10
CA ASN A 265 7.54 -7.63 -13.28
C ASN A 265 8.80 -7.92 -12.47
N ASP A 266 9.17 -7.06 -11.51
CA ASP A 266 10.40 -7.22 -10.76
C ASP A 266 10.18 -7.47 -9.26
N GLU A 267 10.59 -8.65 -8.80
CA GLU A 267 10.54 -9.04 -7.39
C GLU A 267 11.60 -8.33 -6.53
N SER A 268 12.65 -7.77 -7.11
CA SER A 268 13.79 -7.18 -6.37
C SER A 268 13.71 -5.66 -6.21
N GLY A 269 12.85 -4.99 -6.98
CA GLY A 269 12.80 -3.52 -7.04
C GLY A 269 14.02 -2.88 -7.69
N LYS A 270 14.95 -3.68 -8.23
CA LYS A 270 16.15 -3.19 -8.93
C LYS A 270 15.81 -2.82 -10.37
N ILE A 271 16.47 -1.79 -10.90
CA ILE A 271 16.40 -1.47 -12.33
C ILE A 271 17.00 -2.64 -13.10
N LYS A 272 16.16 -3.33 -13.89
CA LYS A 272 16.60 -4.46 -14.71
C LYS A 272 16.77 -4.09 -16.16
N ARG A 273 16.12 -3.04 -16.60
CA ARG A 273 16.09 -2.59 -17.97
C ARG A 273 16.06 -1.07 -18.05
N GLY A 274 16.82 -0.55 -18.98
CA GLY A 274 16.81 0.85 -19.33
C GLY A 274 17.29 1.03 -20.75
N GLY A 275 16.97 2.13 -21.34
CA GLY A 275 17.38 2.47 -22.68
C GLY A 275 17.63 3.96 -22.84
N ILE A 276 18.48 4.24 -23.81
CA ILE A 276 18.63 5.57 -24.38
C ILE A 276 17.72 5.57 -25.59
N SER A 277 16.95 6.63 -25.73
CA SER A 277 16.06 6.83 -26.90
C SER A 277 16.89 7.14 -28.15
N ASP A 278 16.24 7.19 -29.30
CA ASP A 278 16.86 7.57 -30.57
C ASP A 278 18.08 6.72 -30.98
N GLY A 279 17.96 5.39 -30.81
CA GLY A 279 18.97 4.44 -31.25
C GLY A 279 20.23 4.42 -30.38
N ASN A 280 20.12 4.76 -29.09
CA ASN A 280 21.23 4.93 -28.14
C ASN A 280 22.16 6.11 -28.47
N ASN A 281 21.62 7.20 -29.00
CA ASN A 281 22.38 8.38 -29.36
C ASN A 281 22.13 9.55 -28.40
N GLY A 282 23.17 10.33 -28.15
CA GLY A 282 23.10 11.68 -27.65
C GLY A 282 23.39 12.66 -28.81
N PHE A 283 22.72 13.78 -28.85
CA PHE A 283 22.84 14.76 -29.94
C PHE A 283 23.51 16.03 -29.45
N ILE A 284 24.55 16.48 -30.15
CA ILE A 284 25.17 17.77 -29.91
C ILE A 284 24.74 18.73 -31.01
N ASN A 285 24.08 19.82 -30.62
CA ASN A 285 23.77 20.91 -31.54
C ASN A 285 25.04 21.69 -31.89
N LYS A 286 25.39 21.77 -33.18
CA LYS A 286 26.60 22.42 -33.69
C LYS A 286 26.70 23.92 -33.38
N GLU A 287 25.56 24.63 -33.35
CA GLU A 287 25.54 26.06 -33.16
C GLU A 287 25.88 26.49 -31.74
N ASN A 288 25.36 25.74 -30.73
CA ASN A 288 25.49 26.14 -29.32
C ASN A 288 26.28 25.14 -28.47
N GLY A 289 26.61 23.98 -28.97
CA GLY A 289 27.36 22.94 -28.27
C GLY A 289 26.60 22.26 -27.10
N VAL A 290 25.28 22.27 -27.20
CA VAL A 290 24.42 21.61 -26.17
C VAL A 290 24.27 20.15 -26.50
N LEU A 291 24.66 19.26 -25.56
CA LEU A 291 24.38 17.84 -25.61
C LEU A 291 22.99 17.59 -25.08
N THR A 292 22.15 16.92 -25.88
CA THR A 292 20.85 16.43 -25.46
C THR A 292 20.84 14.93 -25.55
N ILE A 293 20.41 14.25 -24.48
CA ILE A 293 20.21 12.82 -24.43
C ILE A 293 19.03 12.51 -23.52
N HIS A 294 18.22 11.51 -23.87
CA HIS A 294 17.10 11.11 -23.04
C HIS A 294 16.86 9.61 -23.15
N GLY A 295 16.17 9.06 -22.18
CA GLY A 295 15.93 7.63 -22.09
C GLY A 295 14.86 7.25 -21.07
N TRP A 296 14.93 6.01 -20.63
CA TRP A 296 13.99 5.43 -19.69
C TRP A 296 14.65 4.30 -18.89
N PHE A 297 14.13 4.04 -17.68
CA PHE A 297 14.52 2.90 -16.84
C PHE A 297 13.30 2.19 -16.28
N LEU A 298 13.42 0.88 -16.08
CA LEU A 298 12.39 0.04 -15.51
C LEU A 298 12.95 -0.87 -14.40
N PRO A 299 12.25 -0.96 -13.28
CA PRO A 299 11.10 -0.18 -12.83
C PRO A 299 11.48 1.27 -12.49
N ALA A 300 10.56 2.21 -12.74
CA ALA A 300 10.81 3.65 -12.72
C ALA A 300 10.92 4.32 -11.34
N TYR A 301 10.80 3.58 -10.25
CA TYR A 301 10.60 4.18 -8.92
C TYR A 301 11.80 4.06 -7.97
N ASN A 302 12.90 3.46 -8.42
CA ASN A 302 14.04 3.19 -7.55
C ASN A 302 15.37 3.63 -8.14
N PHE A 303 15.48 4.89 -8.56
CA PHE A 303 16.78 5.47 -8.87
C PHE A 303 16.86 6.90 -8.32
N ASP A 304 17.98 7.21 -7.69
CA ASP A 304 18.19 8.51 -7.05
C ASP A 304 18.61 9.55 -8.08
N ASN A 305 19.53 9.17 -8.96
CA ASN A 305 19.99 10.04 -10.02
C ASN A 305 20.52 9.27 -11.26
N VAL A 306 20.67 9.99 -12.34
CA VAL A 306 21.28 9.54 -13.59
C VAL A 306 22.44 10.46 -13.92
N LYS A 307 23.66 9.97 -13.77
CA LYS A 307 24.88 10.72 -14.05
C LYS A 307 25.33 10.50 -15.49
N ILE A 308 25.72 11.57 -16.14
CA ILE A 308 26.17 11.55 -17.53
C ILE A 308 27.68 11.82 -17.55
N PHE A 309 28.38 10.97 -18.29
CA PHE A 309 29.82 11.06 -18.51
C PHE A 309 30.08 11.12 -20.02
N VAL A 310 31.02 11.96 -20.40
CA VAL A 310 31.51 12.07 -21.76
C VAL A 310 33.03 12.03 -21.69
N ASP A 311 33.64 11.10 -22.44
CA ASP A 311 35.09 10.85 -22.41
C ASP A 311 35.68 10.65 -20.99
N ASN A 312 34.97 9.86 -20.19
CA ASN A 312 35.24 9.60 -18.77
C ASN A 312 35.16 10.82 -17.84
N GLU A 313 34.68 11.94 -18.33
CA GLU A 313 34.48 13.14 -17.53
C GLU A 313 33.00 13.30 -17.17
N TYR A 314 32.70 13.46 -15.88
CA TYR A 314 31.36 13.77 -15.40
C TYR A 314 30.91 15.15 -15.90
N VAL A 315 29.79 15.19 -16.59
CA VAL A 315 29.23 16.43 -17.19
C VAL A 315 27.94 16.91 -16.55
N GLY A 316 27.30 16.10 -15.70
CA GLY A 316 26.13 16.51 -14.91
C GLY A 316 25.13 15.41 -14.68
N ASP A 317 24.02 15.74 -13.98
CA ASP A 317 22.91 14.86 -13.67
C ASP A 317 21.73 15.11 -14.58
N ALA A 318 21.02 14.05 -14.98
CA ALA A 318 19.81 14.15 -15.78
C ALA A 318 18.57 14.41 -14.90
N GLN A 319 17.60 15.10 -15.48
CA GLN A 319 16.25 15.16 -14.90
C GLN A 319 15.60 13.78 -15.00
N THR A 320 15.06 13.30 -13.89
CA THR A 320 14.43 11.96 -13.78
C THR A 320 12.92 12.06 -13.63
N HIS A 321 12.25 10.92 -13.64
CA HIS A 321 10.79 10.81 -13.49
C HIS A 321 9.96 11.56 -14.55
N LEU A 322 10.49 11.65 -15.76
CA LEU A 322 9.79 12.27 -16.88
C LEU A 322 8.77 11.31 -17.51
N LYS A 323 7.68 11.87 -18.03
CA LYS A 323 6.60 11.08 -18.63
C LYS A 323 7.04 10.41 -19.96
N ARG A 324 6.91 9.07 -20.03
CA ARG A 324 7.21 8.23 -21.20
C ARG A 324 6.09 7.21 -21.41
N ALA A 325 4.90 7.71 -21.77
CA ALA A 325 3.73 6.86 -22.02
C ALA A 325 3.92 5.87 -23.19
N ASP A 326 4.80 6.19 -24.13
CA ASP A 326 5.23 5.31 -25.22
C ASP A 326 5.96 4.07 -24.72
N VAL A 327 6.83 4.21 -23.72
CA VAL A 327 7.55 3.09 -23.10
C VAL A 327 6.56 2.18 -22.39
N CYS A 328 5.62 2.73 -21.63
CA CYS A 328 4.63 1.92 -20.92
C CYS A 328 3.65 1.16 -21.83
N LYS A 329 3.44 1.62 -23.05
CA LYS A 329 2.65 0.88 -24.05
C LYS A 329 3.40 -0.30 -24.65
N ASN A 330 4.71 -0.19 -24.77
CA ASN A 330 5.53 -1.12 -25.54
C ASN A 330 6.36 -2.06 -24.65
N GLU A 331 6.56 -1.71 -23.38
CA GLU A 331 7.44 -2.45 -22.48
C GLU A 331 6.67 -3.07 -21.31
N THR A 332 6.76 -4.39 -21.21
CA THR A 332 6.24 -5.12 -20.06
C THR A 332 7.01 -4.76 -18.80
N GLY A 333 6.31 -4.49 -17.71
CA GLY A 333 6.92 -4.11 -16.43
C GLY A 333 7.07 -2.59 -16.23
N CYS A 334 6.52 -1.77 -17.12
CA CYS A 334 6.43 -0.34 -16.91
C CYS A 334 5.30 -0.02 -15.92
N ALA A 335 5.68 0.28 -14.72
CA ALA A 335 4.78 0.50 -13.60
C ALA A 335 4.22 1.91 -13.53
N THR A 336 4.84 2.83 -14.22
CA THR A 336 4.46 4.24 -14.27
C THR A 336 4.98 4.86 -15.55
N PRO A 337 4.20 5.76 -16.19
CA PRO A 337 4.68 6.48 -17.36
C PRO A 337 5.84 7.44 -17.06
N PHE A 338 6.22 7.60 -15.79
CA PHE A 338 7.32 8.47 -15.36
C PHE A 338 8.66 7.75 -15.23
N CYS A 339 8.91 6.82 -16.12
CA CYS A 339 10.16 6.08 -16.26
C CYS A 339 11.24 6.81 -17.07
N GLY A 340 10.94 7.98 -17.60
CA GLY A 340 11.84 8.74 -18.43
C GLY A 340 12.86 9.59 -17.68
N TRP A 341 13.97 9.87 -18.35
CA TRP A 341 14.97 10.84 -17.94
C TRP A 341 15.45 11.67 -19.14
N LYS A 342 15.88 12.89 -18.89
CA LYS A 342 16.43 13.80 -19.91
C LYS A 342 17.65 14.52 -19.35
N PHE A 343 18.67 14.62 -20.14
CA PHE A 343 19.86 15.42 -19.88
C PHE A 343 20.06 16.44 -20.99
N GLU A 344 20.38 17.67 -20.61
CA GLU A 344 20.63 18.75 -21.53
C GLU A 344 21.65 19.69 -20.90
N VAL A 345 22.86 19.73 -21.47
CA VAL A 345 23.95 20.55 -20.95
C VAL A 345 24.81 21.12 -22.09
N LYS A 346 25.32 22.30 -21.91
CA LYS A 346 26.34 22.87 -22.80
C LYS A 346 27.70 22.28 -22.44
N LEU A 347 28.24 21.45 -23.36
CA LEU A 347 29.56 20.86 -23.15
C LEU A 347 30.70 21.88 -23.20
N PRO A 348 31.76 21.68 -22.39
CA PRO A 348 33.02 22.38 -22.57
C PRO A 348 33.59 22.24 -23.98
N GLU A 349 34.34 23.23 -24.48
CA GLU A 349 34.86 23.25 -25.86
C GLU A 349 35.66 21.98 -26.20
N ARG A 350 36.44 21.44 -25.22
CA ARG A 350 37.26 20.23 -25.42
C ARG A 350 36.44 18.95 -25.65
N LEU A 351 35.15 18.91 -25.19
CA LEU A 351 34.29 17.76 -25.33
C LEU A 351 33.32 17.84 -26.51
N LYS A 352 33.30 18.93 -27.28
CA LYS A 352 32.37 19.10 -28.40
C LYS A 352 32.58 18.12 -29.58
N ASN A 353 33.79 17.54 -29.67
CA ASN A 353 34.14 16.59 -30.72
C ASN A 353 34.17 15.13 -30.24
N CYS A 354 33.70 14.83 -29.02
CA CYS A 354 33.60 13.50 -28.53
C CYS A 354 32.55 12.70 -29.31
N THR A 355 32.75 11.40 -29.46
CA THR A 355 31.87 10.52 -30.24
C THR A 355 31.11 9.51 -29.38
N ALA A 356 31.45 9.40 -28.11
CA ALA A 356 30.83 8.46 -27.20
C ALA A 356 30.81 8.99 -25.74
N GLY A 357 29.87 8.49 -24.99
CA GLY A 357 29.76 8.69 -23.55
C GLY A 357 29.11 7.51 -22.88
N TYR A 358 28.94 7.57 -21.58
CA TYR A 358 28.19 6.58 -20.84
C TYR A 358 27.33 7.23 -19.73
N ILE A 359 26.29 6.52 -19.34
CA ILE A 359 25.43 6.89 -18.23
C ILE A 359 25.63 5.94 -17.07
N VAL A 360 25.57 6.47 -15.86
CA VAL A 360 25.54 5.71 -14.62
C VAL A 360 24.25 6.02 -13.90
N VAL A 361 23.50 5.00 -13.55
CA VAL A 361 22.26 5.13 -12.77
C VAL A 361 22.56 4.64 -11.36
N GLU A 362 22.30 5.49 -10.40
CA GLU A 362 22.50 5.20 -9.00
C GLU A 362 21.16 5.08 -8.25
N ASN A 363 21.18 4.23 -7.23
CA ASN A 363 20.12 4.12 -6.24
C ASN A 363 20.79 3.98 -4.86
N ASN A 364 20.51 4.90 -3.93
CA ASN A 364 21.10 4.96 -2.59
C ASN A 364 22.65 4.91 -2.61
N GLY A 365 23.28 5.56 -3.60
CA GLY A 365 24.75 5.62 -3.75
C GLY A 365 25.37 4.37 -4.36
N GLU A 366 24.60 3.37 -4.76
CA GLU A 366 25.06 2.19 -5.48
C GLU A 366 24.74 2.29 -6.96
N THR A 367 25.70 1.97 -7.83
CA THR A 367 25.48 1.87 -9.28
C THR A 367 24.60 0.66 -9.58
N VAL A 368 23.43 0.93 -10.19
CA VAL A 368 22.45 -0.10 -10.55
C VAL A 368 22.41 -0.40 -12.05
N LEU A 369 22.88 0.54 -12.87
CA LEU A 369 23.01 0.38 -14.32
C LEU A 369 24.10 1.29 -14.86
N GLU A 370 24.89 0.75 -15.80
CA GLU A 370 25.78 1.53 -16.65
C GLU A 370 25.45 1.25 -18.12
N ARG A 371 25.52 2.26 -18.98
CA ARG A 371 25.24 2.12 -20.39
C ARG A 371 25.98 3.14 -21.25
N ASP A 372 26.56 2.65 -22.33
CA ASP A 372 27.22 3.50 -23.34
C ASP A 372 26.20 4.14 -24.30
N PHE A 373 26.54 5.29 -24.83
CA PHE A 373 25.83 5.94 -25.91
C PHE A 373 26.78 6.57 -26.95
N ALA A 374 26.34 6.62 -28.19
CA ALA A 374 27.06 7.34 -29.24
C ALA A 374 26.68 8.84 -29.24
N ILE A 375 27.60 9.71 -29.55
CA ILE A 375 27.36 11.14 -29.68
C ILE A 375 27.33 11.50 -31.16
N VAL A 376 26.19 12.02 -31.60
CA VAL A 376 25.96 12.47 -32.97
C VAL A 376 25.92 13.99 -32.97
N VAL A 377 26.69 14.61 -33.85
CA VAL A 377 26.73 16.07 -34.00
C VAL A 377 25.76 16.50 -35.13
N GLU A 378 24.74 17.27 -34.76
CA GLU A 378 23.70 17.77 -35.65
C GLU A 378 23.94 19.23 -36.05
#